data_aa2a9b463fbbdfa0f216cb04cb6def3b
#
_entry.id   aa2a9b463fbbdfa0f216cb04cb6def3b
#
_cell.length_a   1.000
_cell.length_b   1.000
_cell.length_c   1.000
_cell.angle_alpha   90.00
_cell.angle_beta   90.00
_cell.angle_gamma   90.00
#
_symmetry.space_group_name_H-M   'P 1'
#
loop_
_entity.id
_entity.type
_entity.pdbx_description
1 polymer ?
#
loop_
_entity_poly.entity_id
_entity_poly.type
_entity_poly.pdbx_seq_one_letter_code
_entity_poly.pdbx_strand_id
1 'polypeptide(L)'
;MKYIFVTGGVVSSLGKGLTAAALGTLLEHRGLKVVLQKFDPYLNVDPGTMSPYQHGEVYVLEDGAETDLDLGHYERFTSGKLTRKNNLTTGQIYEAVIAKERRGDYLGKTVQVIPHVTDEIKQRIRQVGQFQDCDVVITEIGGTTGDIEGLPFLEAIRQFALEVGHDNALFIHVTLVPFIKAAGELKSKPTQQSVAKLREIGIQPHVLICRTEHPIDRELRAKLSMFFNVPPEAVIEEKDVAHTIYEVPLMLQREKLDELTVRHFKLTLPPADMTAWRSFVDRIITPKHRVKIGVVGKYMENQDAYKSIYEALTHAGAAADTGVSLVTVDAEEIEENGAAKYLSGLDGILVPGGFGVRGVEGKILAARYARVQKIPYLGLCLGLQIAVVDFARDVLGLTKAHSTEFNTETPDPVISMLDEQKNVVKLGGTMRLGASVCHLIPGTKIQEAYGSERTTERHRHRYEFNNEYREKMEAHGLRVAGVTPDGKLVELIELIDHPWYAACQFHPEFQSKPNKPHPLFSGFVKAAVAFREK
;
A
#
# COMPACT_ATOMS: atom_id res chain seq x y z
N MET A 1 -17.36 16.27 15.11
CA MET A 1 -16.29 15.70 14.26
C MET A 1 -14.98 16.38 14.59
N LYS A 2 -13.90 15.63 14.72
CA LYS A 2 -12.56 16.12 15.03
C LYS A 2 -11.63 15.93 13.83
N TYR A 3 -10.66 16.81 13.66
CA TYR A 3 -9.74 16.82 12.53
C TYR A 3 -8.30 16.84 13.01
N ILE A 4 -7.47 15.95 12.47
CA ILE A 4 -6.04 15.90 12.77
C ILE A 4 -5.31 16.12 11.44
N PHE A 5 -4.39 17.08 11.43
CA PHE A 5 -3.55 17.37 10.28
C PHE A 5 -2.12 16.96 10.58
N VAL A 6 -1.59 16.01 9.79
CA VAL A 6 -0.22 15.53 9.91
C VAL A 6 0.60 16.18 8.81
N THR A 7 1.50 17.08 9.19
CA THR A 7 2.46 17.76 8.32
C THR A 7 3.86 17.21 8.58
N GLY A 8 4.80 17.46 7.69
CA GLY A 8 6.17 17.05 7.94
C GLY A 8 7.19 17.92 7.24
N GLY A 9 8.41 17.88 7.72
CA GLY A 9 9.47 18.68 7.19
C GLY A 9 10.84 18.08 7.37
N VAL A 10 11.81 18.72 6.74
CA VAL A 10 13.21 18.40 6.57
C VAL A 10 13.49 17.56 5.31
N VAL A 11 12.90 16.35 5.21
CA VAL A 11 13.09 15.45 4.07
C VAL A 11 11.79 14.70 3.76
N SER A 12 11.69 14.13 2.57
CA SER A 12 10.65 13.16 2.19
C SER A 12 10.86 11.82 2.93
N SER A 13 9.88 10.93 2.85
CA SER A 13 9.94 9.58 3.45
C SER A 13 10.18 9.54 4.97
N LEU A 14 9.77 10.60 5.68
CA LEU A 14 9.85 10.69 7.15
C LEU A 14 8.87 9.75 7.89
N GLY A 15 7.97 9.08 7.17
CA GLY A 15 6.97 8.20 7.77
C GLY A 15 5.71 8.90 8.26
N LYS A 16 5.35 10.08 7.69
CA LYS A 16 4.08 10.76 8.01
C LYS A 16 2.86 9.85 7.90
N GLY A 17 2.76 9.10 6.77
CA GLY A 17 1.68 8.16 6.52
C GLY A 17 1.61 7.06 7.56
N LEU A 18 2.75 6.49 7.91
CA LEU A 18 2.83 5.47 8.95
C LEU A 18 2.46 6.02 10.34
N THR A 19 2.94 7.21 10.68
CA THR A 19 2.57 7.90 11.92
C THR A 19 1.08 8.19 11.99
N ALA A 20 0.48 8.69 10.88
CA ALA A 20 -0.95 8.95 10.77
C ALA A 20 -1.78 7.66 10.94
N ALA A 21 -1.37 6.58 10.26
CA ALA A 21 -2.00 5.27 10.35
C ALA A 21 -1.90 4.68 11.76
N ALA A 22 -0.72 4.78 12.40
CA ALA A 22 -0.48 4.30 13.75
C ALA A 22 -1.32 5.06 14.80
N LEU A 23 -1.45 6.39 14.66
CA LEU A 23 -2.37 7.16 15.50
C LEU A 23 -3.81 6.75 15.25
N GLY A 24 -4.20 6.52 13.99
CA GLY A 24 -5.52 6.00 13.63
C GLY A 24 -5.83 4.69 14.36
N THR A 25 -4.87 3.74 14.34
CA THR A 25 -4.98 2.48 15.09
C THR A 25 -5.24 2.72 16.57
N LEU A 26 -4.45 3.58 17.20
CA LEU A 26 -4.60 3.87 18.64
C LEU A 26 -5.96 4.47 18.98
N LEU A 27 -6.47 5.38 18.14
CA LEU A 27 -7.78 6.01 18.34
C LEU A 27 -8.93 5.03 18.10
N GLU A 28 -8.82 4.12 17.13
CA GLU A 28 -9.80 3.03 16.93
C GLU A 28 -9.84 2.10 18.15
N HIS A 29 -8.68 1.75 18.73
CA HIS A 29 -8.61 0.93 19.95
C HIS A 29 -9.08 1.66 21.23
N ARG A 30 -9.36 2.96 21.14
CA ARG A 30 -10.10 3.74 22.15
C ARG A 30 -11.61 3.81 21.87
N GLY A 31 -12.08 3.21 20.76
CA GLY A 31 -13.50 3.16 20.37
C GLY A 31 -13.95 4.28 19.43
N LEU A 32 -13.05 5.07 18.86
CA LEU A 32 -13.38 6.08 17.85
C LEU A 32 -13.44 5.47 16.45
N LYS A 33 -14.32 5.99 15.61
CA LYS A 33 -14.34 5.71 14.17
C LYS A 33 -13.40 6.69 13.47
N VAL A 34 -12.34 6.18 12.86
CA VAL A 34 -11.29 6.98 12.23
C VAL A 34 -11.29 6.81 10.73
N VAL A 35 -11.12 7.91 10.02
CA VAL A 35 -10.90 7.91 8.58
C VAL A 35 -9.63 8.69 8.26
N LEU A 36 -8.79 8.11 7.40
CA LEU A 36 -7.57 8.75 6.94
C LEU A 36 -7.75 9.32 5.53
N GLN A 37 -7.04 10.41 5.25
CA GLN A 37 -7.02 11.09 3.98
C GLN A 37 -5.58 11.52 3.65
N LYS A 38 -5.18 11.37 2.38
CA LYS A 38 -3.88 11.76 1.84
C LYS A 38 -4.02 12.93 0.89
N PHE A 39 -3.18 13.94 1.06
CA PHE A 39 -3.05 15.04 0.13
C PHE A 39 -1.65 15.02 -0.49
N ASP A 40 -1.59 14.88 -1.81
CA ASP A 40 -0.35 14.81 -2.57
C ASP A 40 -0.13 16.09 -3.38
N PRO A 41 0.98 16.79 -3.19
CA PRO A 41 1.19 18.12 -3.80
C PRO A 41 1.63 18.06 -5.27
N TYR A 42 1.74 16.88 -5.88
CA TYR A 42 2.09 16.78 -7.30
C TYR A 42 0.90 17.08 -8.24
N LEU A 43 1.22 17.47 -9.49
CA LEU A 43 0.24 17.84 -10.53
C LEU A 43 -0.40 16.66 -11.26
N ASN A 44 0.06 15.44 -11.05
CA ASN A 44 -0.58 14.25 -11.61
C ASN A 44 -2.00 14.12 -11.04
N VAL A 45 -2.95 13.77 -11.89
CA VAL A 45 -4.34 13.54 -11.46
C VAL A 45 -4.43 12.32 -10.55
N ASP A 46 -3.69 11.28 -10.88
CA ASP A 46 -3.50 10.07 -10.08
C ASP A 46 -2.10 9.47 -10.34
N PRO A 47 -1.63 8.52 -9.53
CA PRO A 47 -0.32 7.89 -9.71
C PRO A 47 -0.30 6.76 -10.74
N GLY A 48 -1.41 6.44 -11.43
CA GLY A 48 -1.55 5.26 -12.28
C GLY A 48 -0.55 5.16 -13.43
N THR A 49 -0.01 6.29 -13.90
CA THR A 49 1.02 6.36 -14.96
C THR A 49 2.42 6.65 -14.43
N MET A 50 2.58 6.77 -13.11
CA MET A 50 3.88 7.07 -12.51
C MET A 50 4.79 5.83 -12.47
N SER A 51 6.10 6.09 -12.48
CA SER A 51 7.10 5.01 -12.38
C SER A 51 7.18 4.46 -10.97
N PRO A 52 7.09 3.14 -10.76
CA PRO A 52 7.30 2.52 -9.45
C PRO A 52 8.68 2.78 -8.83
N TYR A 53 9.68 3.11 -9.63
CA TYR A 53 11.01 3.51 -9.14
C TYR A 53 11.00 4.85 -8.39
N GLN A 54 10.07 5.75 -8.73
CA GLN A 54 9.99 7.08 -8.14
C GLN A 54 8.96 7.16 -6.99
N HIS A 55 7.84 6.44 -7.13
CA HIS A 55 6.69 6.58 -6.23
C HIS A 55 6.34 5.31 -5.46
N GLY A 56 7.05 4.20 -5.70
CA GLY A 56 6.66 2.92 -5.14
C GLY A 56 5.47 2.29 -5.88
N GLU A 57 4.75 1.41 -5.20
CA GLU A 57 3.57 0.75 -5.78
C GLU A 57 2.40 1.72 -5.97
N VAL A 58 1.61 1.48 -7.02
CA VAL A 58 0.30 2.11 -7.17
C VAL A 58 -0.71 1.26 -6.42
N TYR A 59 -1.30 1.83 -5.36
CA TYR A 59 -2.28 1.13 -4.53
C TYR A 59 -3.68 1.34 -5.07
N VAL A 60 -4.43 0.25 -5.30
CA VAL A 60 -5.78 0.31 -5.88
C VAL A 60 -6.84 0.05 -4.82
N LEU A 61 -7.81 0.96 -4.71
CA LEU A 61 -8.94 0.87 -3.79
C LEU A 61 -10.10 0.03 -4.36
N GLU A 62 -11.09 -0.29 -3.52
CA GLU A 62 -12.28 -1.05 -3.96
C GLU A 62 -13.05 -0.35 -5.09
N ASP A 63 -13.12 0.99 -5.08
CA ASP A 63 -13.80 1.79 -6.11
C ASP A 63 -12.97 2.02 -7.39
N GLY A 64 -11.82 1.35 -7.50
CA GLY A 64 -10.92 1.43 -8.66
C GLY A 64 -10.03 2.67 -8.69
N ALA A 65 -9.99 3.46 -7.64
CA ALA A 65 -9.04 4.56 -7.56
C ALA A 65 -7.61 4.04 -7.48
N GLU A 66 -6.76 4.55 -8.37
CA GLU A 66 -5.30 4.38 -8.31
C GLU A 66 -4.74 5.46 -7.38
N THR A 67 -4.02 5.06 -6.32
CA THR A 67 -3.64 5.96 -5.23
C THR A 67 -2.19 5.75 -4.81
N ASP A 68 -1.69 6.66 -3.99
CA ASP A 68 -0.38 6.56 -3.34
C ASP A 68 -0.30 5.35 -2.39
N LEU A 69 0.88 4.81 -2.21
CA LEU A 69 1.16 3.64 -1.35
C LEU A 69 0.78 3.85 0.13
N ASP A 70 0.72 5.09 0.59
CA ASP A 70 0.34 5.42 1.97
C ASP A 70 -1.11 4.97 2.28
N LEU A 71 -1.99 4.93 1.27
CA LEU A 71 -3.35 4.41 1.47
C LEU A 71 -3.33 2.90 1.83
N GLY A 72 -2.33 2.18 1.35
CA GLY A 72 -2.08 0.81 1.79
C GLY A 72 -1.74 0.74 3.28
N HIS A 73 -0.92 1.65 3.81
CA HIS A 73 -0.70 1.75 5.25
C HIS A 73 -2.00 2.05 6.01
N TYR A 74 -2.81 2.99 5.51
CA TYR A 74 -4.08 3.34 6.16
C TYR A 74 -5.01 2.12 6.26
N GLU A 75 -5.21 1.37 5.18
CA GLU A 75 -6.08 0.19 5.20
C GLU A 75 -5.53 -0.96 6.04
N ARG A 76 -4.21 -1.14 6.12
CA ARG A 76 -3.58 -2.18 6.96
C ARG A 76 -3.68 -1.87 8.45
N PHE A 77 -3.65 -0.59 8.82
CA PHE A 77 -3.61 -0.13 10.20
C PHE A 77 -5.00 0.17 10.78
N THR A 78 -5.96 0.54 9.94
CA THR A 78 -7.31 0.93 10.40
C THR A 78 -8.41 0.12 9.73
N SER A 79 -9.61 0.21 10.31
CA SER A 79 -10.82 -0.45 9.82
C SER A 79 -11.60 0.40 8.80
N GLY A 80 -11.28 1.68 8.68
CA GLY A 80 -11.95 2.61 7.79
C GLY A 80 -11.88 2.17 6.32
N LYS A 81 -13.01 2.25 5.61
CA LYS A 81 -13.05 1.99 4.17
C LYS A 81 -12.59 3.23 3.42
N LEU A 82 -11.57 3.06 2.58
CA LEU A 82 -11.07 4.13 1.75
C LEU A 82 -11.72 4.11 0.36
N THR A 83 -11.88 5.30 -0.21
CA THR A 83 -12.42 5.55 -1.54
C THR A 83 -11.57 6.61 -2.23
N ARG A 84 -11.81 6.89 -3.50
CA ARG A 84 -11.13 7.99 -4.23
C ARG A 84 -11.19 9.36 -3.54
N LYS A 85 -12.13 9.56 -2.61
CA LYS A 85 -12.21 10.79 -1.82
C LYS A 85 -11.13 10.89 -0.74
N ASN A 86 -10.48 9.78 -0.43
CA ASN A 86 -9.44 9.72 0.60
C ASN A 86 -8.03 10.02 0.05
N ASN A 87 -7.86 10.07 -1.28
CA ASN A 87 -6.62 10.55 -1.91
C ASN A 87 -6.91 11.77 -2.79
N LEU A 88 -6.22 12.85 -2.54
CA LEU A 88 -6.40 14.12 -3.22
C LEU A 88 -5.06 14.65 -3.73
N THR A 89 -4.97 14.90 -5.04
CA THR A 89 -3.78 15.48 -5.65
C THR A 89 -4.00 16.95 -6.01
N THR A 90 -2.92 17.71 -6.14
CA THR A 90 -2.98 19.06 -6.68
C THR A 90 -3.63 19.08 -8.06
N GLY A 91 -3.33 18.10 -8.93
CA GLY A 91 -3.93 17.96 -10.26
C GLY A 91 -5.45 17.90 -10.22
N GLN A 92 -6.02 17.04 -9.34
CA GLN A 92 -7.48 16.92 -9.16
C GLN A 92 -8.12 18.23 -8.70
N ILE A 93 -7.47 18.96 -7.79
CA ILE A 93 -7.97 20.23 -7.28
C ILE A 93 -8.00 21.29 -8.38
N TYR A 94 -6.89 21.46 -9.11
CA TYR A 94 -6.83 22.45 -10.18
C TYR A 94 -7.76 22.10 -11.34
N GLU A 95 -7.87 20.82 -11.72
CA GLU A 95 -8.84 20.37 -12.72
C GLU A 95 -10.28 20.74 -12.31
N ALA A 96 -10.66 20.48 -11.04
CA ALA A 96 -11.97 20.83 -10.53
C ALA A 96 -12.25 22.34 -10.55
N VAL A 97 -11.28 23.16 -10.13
CA VAL A 97 -11.39 24.63 -10.12
C VAL A 97 -11.49 25.18 -11.56
N ILE A 98 -10.65 24.71 -12.47
CA ILE A 98 -10.67 25.11 -13.89
C ILE A 98 -12.00 24.69 -14.55
N ALA A 99 -12.46 23.47 -14.29
CA ALA A 99 -13.75 23.00 -14.80
C ALA A 99 -14.93 23.85 -14.30
N LYS A 100 -14.94 24.27 -13.04
CA LYS A 100 -15.93 25.21 -12.47
C LYS A 100 -15.86 26.58 -13.15
N GLU A 101 -14.66 27.08 -13.38
CA GLU A 101 -14.45 28.35 -14.07
C GLU A 101 -15.02 28.30 -15.51
N ARG A 102 -14.68 27.25 -16.27
CA ARG A 102 -15.19 27.06 -17.64
C ARG A 102 -16.72 26.94 -17.73
N ARG A 103 -17.38 26.41 -16.70
CA ARG A 103 -18.85 26.37 -16.60
C ARG A 103 -19.49 27.68 -16.18
N GLY A 104 -18.71 28.65 -15.71
CA GLY A 104 -19.20 29.94 -15.22
C GLY A 104 -19.67 29.92 -13.75
N ASP A 105 -19.33 28.91 -12.98
CA ASP A 105 -19.77 28.74 -11.59
C ASP A 105 -19.32 29.91 -10.69
N TYR A 106 -18.27 30.63 -11.07
CA TYR A 106 -17.74 31.79 -10.33
C TYR A 106 -18.35 33.13 -10.74
N LEU A 107 -19.34 33.14 -11.64
CA LEU A 107 -20.11 34.34 -12.01
C LEU A 107 -19.26 35.53 -12.45
N GLY A 108 -18.21 35.28 -13.24
CA GLY A 108 -17.31 36.33 -13.79
C GLY A 108 -16.27 36.86 -12.79
N LYS A 109 -16.16 36.30 -11.60
CA LYS A 109 -15.10 36.69 -10.63
C LYS A 109 -13.73 36.23 -11.10
N THR A 110 -12.69 36.96 -10.73
CA THR A 110 -11.31 36.51 -10.89
C THR A 110 -11.06 35.31 -9.99
N VAL A 111 -10.66 34.17 -10.58
CA VAL A 111 -10.35 32.94 -9.86
C VAL A 111 -8.90 32.95 -9.43
N GLN A 112 -8.63 32.74 -8.13
CA GLN A 112 -7.30 32.81 -7.51
C GLN A 112 -7.07 31.59 -6.62
N VAL A 113 -5.81 31.34 -6.23
CA VAL A 113 -5.48 30.26 -5.30
C VAL A 113 -6.25 30.46 -3.98
N ILE A 114 -6.23 31.68 -3.44
CA ILE A 114 -7.06 32.08 -2.30
C ILE A 114 -8.15 33.01 -2.82
N PRO A 115 -9.46 32.70 -2.63
CA PRO A 115 -9.99 31.59 -1.85
C PRO A 115 -10.32 30.32 -2.66
N HIS A 116 -10.30 30.33 -3.98
CA HIS A 116 -11.01 29.32 -4.79
C HIS A 116 -10.37 27.93 -4.71
N VAL A 117 -9.02 27.83 -4.78
CA VAL A 117 -8.31 26.55 -4.62
C VAL A 117 -8.37 26.10 -3.17
N THR A 118 -8.17 27.01 -2.20
CA THR A 118 -8.26 26.67 -0.78
C THR A 118 -9.67 26.25 -0.36
N ASP A 119 -10.71 26.86 -0.92
CA ASP A 119 -12.10 26.45 -0.66
C ASP A 119 -12.42 25.06 -1.23
N GLU A 120 -11.90 24.74 -2.42
CA GLU A 120 -12.03 23.38 -2.98
C GLU A 120 -11.36 22.36 -2.06
N ILE A 121 -10.14 22.60 -1.58
CA ILE A 121 -9.43 21.73 -0.66
C ILE A 121 -10.23 21.55 0.65
N LYS A 122 -10.70 22.64 1.26
CA LYS A 122 -11.52 22.59 2.48
C LYS A 122 -12.81 21.81 2.28
N GLN A 123 -13.45 21.96 1.12
CA GLN A 123 -14.63 21.17 0.76
C GLN A 123 -14.32 19.68 0.72
N ARG A 124 -13.17 19.27 0.13
CA ARG A 124 -12.75 17.86 0.09
C ARG A 124 -12.47 17.28 1.47
N ILE A 125 -11.90 18.06 2.40
CA ILE A 125 -11.73 17.63 3.80
C ILE A 125 -13.09 17.34 4.44
N ARG A 126 -14.08 18.24 4.28
CA ARG A 126 -15.42 18.04 4.83
C ARG A 126 -16.15 16.86 4.23
N GLN A 127 -16.01 16.65 2.92
CA GLN A 127 -16.70 15.58 2.21
C GLN A 127 -16.36 14.20 2.77
N VAL A 128 -15.11 13.91 3.09
CA VAL A 128 -14.72 12.62 3.66
C VAL A 128 -15.47 12.34 4.96
N GLY A 129 -15.52 13.32 5.86
CA GLY A 129 -16.22 13.18 7.11
C GLY A 129 -17.75 13.12 7.01
N GLN A 130 -18.33 13.69 5.94
CA GLN A 130 -19.79 13.66 5.71
C GLN A 130 -20.28 12.35 5.08
N PHE A 131 -19.45 11.73 4.23
CA PHE A 131 -19.81 10.49 3.53
C PHE A 131 -19.55 9.23 4.35
N GLN A 132 -18.72 9.33 5.37
CA GLN A 132 -18.37 8.21 6.25
C GLN A 132 -18.78 8.57 7.68
N ASP A 133 -19.49 7.65 8.35
CA ASP A 133 -19.82 7.78 9.76
C ASP A 133 -18.54 7.67 10.59
N CYS A 134 -17.88 8.80 10.85
CA CYS A 134 -16.61 8.86 11.57
C CYS A 134 -16.59 9.96 12.64
N ASP A 135 -15.81 9.74 13.68
CA ASP A 135 -15.59 10.69 14.77
C ASP A 135 -14.39 11.60 14.50
N VAL A 136 -13.37 11.05 13.83
CA VAL A 136 -12.09 11.70 13.57
C VAL A 136 -11.67 11.50 12.10
N VAL A 137 -11.28 12.60 11.46
CA VAL A 137 -10.60 12.59 10.15
C VAL A 137 -9.13 12.94 10.37
N ILE A 138 -8.23 12.07 9.95
CA ILE A 138 -6.78 12.32 9.95
C ILE A 138 -6.34 12.61 8.51
N THR A 139 -5.90 13.82 8.24
CA THR A 139 -5.41 14.24 6.93
C THR A 139 -3.90 14.37 6.95
N GLU A 140 -3.22 13.55 6.18
CA GLU A 140 -1.78 13.68 5.94
C GLU A 140 -1.51 14.63 4.78
N ILE A 141 -0.63 15.60 5.00
CA ILE A 141 -0.15 16.50 3.95
C ILE A 141 1.17 15.95 3.40
N GLY A 142 1.15 15.50 2.15
CA GLY A 142 2.32 15.03 1.43
C GLY A 142 3.36 16.13 1.19
N GLY A 143 4.54 15.72 0.75
CA GLY A 143 5.68 16.63 0.53
C GLY A 143 6.32 17.14 1.81
N THR A 144 7.13 18.15 1.68
CA THR A 144 7.91 18.79 2.76
C THR A 144 7.40 20.19 3.04
N THR A 145 7.23 20.53 4.31
CA THR A 145 6.83 21.88 4.71
C THR A 145 7.87 22.90 4.25
N GLY A 146 7.44 23.84 3.41
CA GLY A 146 8.30 24.83 2.76
C GLY A 146 8.40 24.66 1.25
N ASP A 147 8.00 23.53 0.70
CA ASP A 147 7.91 23.32 -0.73
C ASP A 147 6.74 24.14 -1.31
N ILE A 148 6.96 24.71 -2.49
CA ILE A 148 5.99 25.60 -3.17
C ILE A 148 4.68 24.85 -3.44
N GLU A 149 4.78 23.60 -3.85
CA GLU A 149 3.66 22.74 -4.24
C GLU A 149 2.70 22.48 -3.07
N GLY A 150 3.21 22.44 -1.84
CA GLY A 150 2.44 22.17 -0.63
C GLY A 150 1.70 23.38 -0.05
N LEU A 151 2.06 24.61 -0.46
CA LEU A 151 1.53 25.84 0.15
C LEU A 151 0.01 25.96 0.09
N PRO A 152 -0.70 25.64 -1.02
CA PRO A 152 -2.17 25.71 -1.05
C PRO A 152 -2.83 24.78 -0.03
N PHE A 153 -2.27 23.59 0.20
CA PHE A 153 -2.79 22.66 1.21
C PHE A 153 -2.56 23.17 2.63
N LEU A 154 -1.37 23.68 2.94
CA LEU A 154 -1.05 24.24 4.25
C LEU A 154 -1.93 25.46 4.56
N GLU A 155 -2.11 26.35 3.59
CA GLU A 155 -3.02 27.50 3.75
C GLU A 155 -4.47 27.04 3.95
N ALA A 156 -4.93 26.04 3.19
CA ALA A 156 -6.29 25.51 3.33
C ALA A 156 -6.56 24.91 4.72
N ILE A 157 -5.62 24.11 5.26
CA ILE A 157 -5.81 23.50 6.60
C ILE A 157 -5.71 24.56 7.71
N ARG A 158 -4.90 25.61 7.52
CA ARG A 158 -4.88 26.75 8.46
C ARG A 158 -6.23 27.46 8.51
N GLN A 159 -6.82 27.78 7.34
CA GLN A 159 -8.16 28.38 7.26
C GLN A 159 -9.22 27.43 7.82
N PHE A 160 -9.13 26.15 7.49
CA PHE A 160 -10.08 25.13 7.95
C PHE A 160 -10.12 25.01 9.48
N ALA A 161 -8.96 25.02 10.13
CA ALA A 161 -8.87 24.97 11.59
C ALA A 161 -9.56 26.18 12.26
N LEU A 162 -9.44 27.37 11.64
CA LEU A 162 -10.17 28.57 12.11
C LEU A 162 -11.68 28.40 11.96
N GLU A 163 -12.14 27.83 10.84
CA GLU A 163 -13.59 27.65 10.58
C GLU A 163 -14.24 26.59 11.51
N VAL A 164 -13.55 25.51 11.82
CA VAL A 164 -14.09 24.45 12.71
C VAL A 164 -13.85 24.73 14.19
N GLY A 165 -13.00 25.69 14.50
CA GLY A 165 -12.57 26.05 15.85
C GLY A 165 -11.39 25.20 16.35
N HIS A 166 -10.51 25.82 17.12
CA HIS A 166 -9.25 25.23 17.58
C HIS A 166 -9.44 23.94 18.41
N ASP A 167 -10.51 23.81 19.17
CA ASP A 167 -10.82 22.59 19.94
C ASP A 167 -11.24 21.40 19.05
N ASN A 168 -11.39 21.61 17.75
CA ASN A 168 -11.77 20.57 16.79
C ASN A 168 -10.68 20.26 15.77
N ALA A 169 -9.54 20.95 15.82
CA ALA A 169 -8.39 20.75 14.93
C ALA A 169 -7.10 20.53 15.71
N LEU A 170 -6.35 19.48 15.39
CA LEU A 170 -5.05 19.15 15.98
C LEU A 170 -4.00 19.15 14.86
N PHE A 171 -2.93 19.89 15.05
CA PHE A 171 -1.76 19.88 14.16
C PHE A 171 -0.63 19.06 14.76
N ILE A 172 -0.21 18.03 14.04
CA ILE A 172 0.94 17.18 14.34
C ILE A 172 2.01 17.46 13.28
N HIS A 173 3.23 17.71 13.71
CA HIS A 173 4.33 17.93 12.79
C HIS A 173 5.41 16.86 12.99
N VAL A 174 5.66 16.08 11.93
CA VAL A 174 6.70 15.05 11.91
C VAL A 174 7.99 15.67 11.38
N THR A 175 9.10 15.48 12.08
CA THR A 175 10.39 16.09 11.75
C THR A 175 11.53 15.13 12.02
N LEU A 176 12.73 15.45 11.51
CA LEU A 176 13.94 14.67 11.68
C LEU A 176 14.86 15.32 12.71
N VAL A 177 15.31 14.53 13.68
CA VAL A 177 16.41 14.88 14.60
C VAL A 177 17.58 13.97 14.28
N PRO A 178 18.44 14.35 13.31
CA PRO A 178 19.51 13.48 12.83
C PRO A 178 20.63 13.35 13.87
N PHE A 179 21.22 12.16 13.93
CA PHE A 179 22.46 11.91 14.64
C PHE A 179 23.65 12.17 13.72
N ILE A 180 24.52 13.08 14.11
CA ILE A 180 25.74 13.38 13.35
C ILE A 180 26.89 12.57 13.92
N LYS A 181 27.24 11.47 13.26
CA LYS A 181 28.30 10.54 13.71
C LYS A 181 29.61 11.23 14.04
N ALA A 182 30.04 12.20 13.22
CA ALA A 182 31.29 12.96 13.46
C ALA A 182 31.26 13.82 14.72
N ALA A 183 30.06 14.27 15.14
CA ALA A 183 29.89 15.08 16.36
C ALA A 183 29.46 14.26 17.58
N GLY A 184 29.02 13.01 17.36
CA GLY A 184 28.52 12.11 18.41
C GLY A 184 27.23 12.58 19.08
N GLU A 185 26.42 13.40 18.41
CA GLU A 185 25.23 13.99 19.01
C GLU A 185 24.04 14.16 18.06
N LEU A 186 22.84 14.24 18.64
CA LEU A 186 21.61 14.60 17.94
C LEU A 186 21.56 16.11 17.65
N LYS A 187 21.13 16.50 16.47
CA LYS A 187 21.03 17.90 16.03
C LYS A 187 19.57 18.34 15.87
N SER A 188 19.17 19.35 16.65
CA SER A 188 17.83 19.94 16.63
C SER A 188 17.64 21.00 15.54
N LYS A 189 18.69 21.44 14.85
CA LYS A 189 18.62 22.57 13.91
C LYS A 189 17.69 22.31 12.71
N PRO A 190 17.70 21.13 12.07
CA PRO A 190 16.75 20.84 10.99
C PRO A 190 15.30 20.93 11.44
N THR A 191 14.98 20.37 12.61
CA THR A 191 13.65 20.48 13.23
C THR A 191 13.26 21.93 13.48
N GLN A 192 14.19 22.76 14.00
CA GLN A 192 13.92 24.19 14.24
C GLN A 192 13.54 24.92 12.98
N GLN A 193 14.23 24.67 11.86
CA GLN A 193 13.93 25.31 10.58
C GLN A 193 12.59 24.82 10.02
N SER A 194 12.29 23.53 10.08
CA SER A 194 11.03 22.97 9.61
C SER A 194 9.81 23.55 10.33
N VAL A 195 9.87 23.62 11.66
CA VAL A 195 8.78 24.22 12.45
C VAL A 195 8.69 25.75 12.22
N ALA A 196 9.83 26.43 12.04
CA ALA A 196 9.81 27.86 11.71
C ALA A 196 9.06 28.10 10.39
N LYS A 197 9.29 27.29 9.36
CA LYS A 197 8.55 27.37 8.08
C LYS A 197 7.06 27.13 8.25
N LEU A 198 6.66 26.15 9.05
CA LEU A 198 5.24 25.90 9.33
C LEU A 198 4.59 27.10 10.05
N ARG A 199 5.31 27.71 11.00
CA ARG A 199 4.85 28.90 11.73
C ARG A 199 4.78 30.16 10.87
N GLU A 200 5.67 30.33 9.87
CA GLU A 200 5.60 31.42 8.89
C GLU A 200 4.28 31.37 8.09
N ILE A 201 3.72 30.18 7.85
CA ILE A 201 2.41 30.00 7.20
C ILE A 201 1.24 30.29 8.18
N GLY A 202 1.53 30.41 9.49
CA GLY A 202 0.54 30.65 10.52
C GLY A 202 -0.01 29.38 11.20
N ILE A 203 0.69 28.25 11.08
CA ILE A 203 0.33 27.00 11.76
C ILE A 203 1.28 26.78 12.94
N GLN A 204 0.73 26.76 14.17
CA GLN A 204 1.43 26.33 15.36
C GLN A 204 1.16 24.83 15.58
N PRO A 205 2.17 23.95 15.54
CA PRO A 205 1.95 22.54 15.87
C PRO A 205 1.58 22.38 17.34
N HIS A 206 0.68 21.46 17.63
CA HIS A 206 0.31 21.07 18.99
C HIS A 206 1.16 19.91 19.49
N VAL A 207 1.61 19.04 18.57
CA VAL A 207 2.46 17.89 18.84
C VAL A 207 3.61 17.87 17.83
N LEU A 208 4.80 17.60 18.31
CA LEU A 208 5.99 17.41 17.51
C LEU A 208 6.43 15.94 17.60
N ILE A 209 6.47 15.27 16.47
CA ILE A 209 7.00 13.91 16.37
C ILE A 209 8.41 13.97 15.79
N CYS A 210 9.36 13.50 16.56
CA CYS A 210 10.77 13.56 16.25
C CYS A 210 11.26 12.18 15.79
N ARG A 211 11.42 12.01 14.46
CA ARG A 211 12.10 10.83 13.91
C ARG A 211 13.57 10.88 14.25
N THR A 212 14.10 9.78 14.77
CA THR A 212 15.50 9.72 15.23
C THR A 212 16.02 8.28 15.26
N GLU A 213 17.33 8.11 15.07
CA GLU A 213 18.02 6.81 15.26
C GLU A 213 18.37 6.54 16.72
N HIS A 214 18.52 7.59 17.52
CA HIS A 214 18.96 7.52 18.91
C HIS A 214 17.92 8.11 19.88
N PRO A 215 17.88 7.68 21.14
CA PRO A 215 16.97 8.23 22.14
C PRO A 215 17.16 9.74 22.33
N ILE A 216 16.04 10.44 22.46
CA ILE A 216 16.01 11.88 22.80
C ILE A 216 16.09 12.00 24.32
N ASP A 217 17.19 12.55 24.82
CA ASP A 217 17.36 12.77 26.26
C ASP A 217 16.44 13.88 26.80
N ARG A 218 16.41 14.01 28.11
CA ARG A 218 15.55 14.99 28.78
C ARG A 218 15.94 16.44 28.46
N GLU A 219 17.23 16.71 28.27
CA GLU A 219 17.74 18.05 27.98
C GLU A 219 17.32 18.47 26.56
N LEU A 220 17.53 17.62 25.56
CA LEU A 220 17.11 17.87 24.18
C LEU A 220 15.60 17.99 24.08
N ARG A 221 14.82 17.13 24.78
CA ARG A 221 13.35 17.22 24.82
C ARG A 221 12.89 18.59 25.39
N ALA A 222 13.48 19.05 26.48
CA ALA A 222 13.18 20.36 27.06
C ALA A 222 13.56 21.52 26.12
N LYS A 223 14.70 21.40 25.45
CA LYS A 223 15.14 22.38 24.43
C LYS A 223 14.14 22.45 23.26
N LEU A 224 13.72 21.32 22.71
CA LEU A 224 12.73 21.26 21.62
C LEU A 224 11.39 21.86 22.08
N SER A 225 10.91 21.48 23.26
CA SER A 225 9.70 22.03 23.89
C SER A 225 9.71 23.57 23.93
N MET A 226 10.80 24.13 24.41
CA MET A 226 10.96 25.59 24.51
C MET A 226 11.00 26.27 23.13
N PHE A 227 11.75 25.73 22.16
CA PHE A 227 11.85 26.31 20.82
C PHE A 227 10.53 26.30 20.05
N PHE A 228 9.72 25.26 20.26
CA PHE A 228 8.49 25.06 19.48
C PHE A 228 7.23 25.49 20.22
N ASN A 229 7.36 25.97 21.44
CA ASN A 229 6.23 26.42 22.26
C ASN A 229 5.16 25.30 22.39
N VAL A 230 5.62 24.09 22.69
CA VAL A 230 4.80 22.92 23.00
C VAL A 230 5.24 22.35 24.35
N PRO A 231 4.33 21.74 25.14
CA PRO A 231 4.74 21.13 26.40
C PRO A 231 5.69 19.94 26.17
N PRO A 232 6.59 19.64 27.12
CA PRO A 232 7.59 18.57 26.96
C PRO A 232 6.98 17.21 26.59
N GLU A 233 5.82 16.88 27.11
CA GLU A 233 5.08 15.66 26.79
C GLU A 233 4.52 15.63 25.36
N ALA A 234 4.45 16.76 24.67
CA ALA A 234 4.04 16.83 23.26
C ALA A 234 5.23 16.76 22.29
N VAL A 235 6.45 16.61 22.78
CA VAL A 235 7.64 16.23 22.01
C VAL A 235 7.76 14.70 22.05
N ILE A 236 7.29 14.05 21.03
CA ILE A 236 7.21 12.59 20.92
C ILE A 236 8.45 12.05 20.21
N GLU A 237 9.07 11.03 20.79
CA GLU A 237 10.14 10.28 20.14
C GLU A 237 9.55 9.19 19.24
N GLU A 238 9.95 9.17 17.97
CA GLU A 238 9.63 8.10 17.05
C GLU A 238 10.92 7.56 16.43
N LYS A 239 11.42 6.46 17.02
CA LYS A 239 12.64 5.78 16.53
C LYS A 239 12.32 4.86 15.36
N ASP A 240 13.35 4.58 14.58
CA ASP A 240 13.27 3.51 13.60
C ASP A 240 13.02 2.17 14.30
N VAL A 241 12.01 1.45 13.80
CA VAL A 241 11.65 0.15 14.34
C VAL A 241 12.64 -0.93 13.91
N ALA A 242 12.89 -1.89 14.79
CA ALA A 242 13.92 -2.89 14.56
C ALA A 242 13.46 -4.05 13.65
N HIS A 243 12.17 -4.39 13.68
CA HIS A 243 11.67 -5.61 13.07
C HIS A 243 10.52 -5.36 12.09
N THR A 244 9.54 -4.54 12.47
CA THR A 244 8.34 -4.34 11.65
C THR A 244 7.69 -2.98 11.90
N ILE A 245 7.07 -2.41 10.84
CA ILE A 245 6.31 -1.15 10.95
C ILE A 245 5.15 -1.24 11.95
N TYR A 246 4.67 -2.45 12.25
CA TYR A 246 3.59 -2.68 13.22
C TYR A 246 4.01 -2.46 14.69
N GLU A 247 5.30 -2.21 14.97
CA GLU A 247 5.77 -1.76 16.29
C GLU A 247 5.42 -0.28 16.55
N VAL A 248 5.21 0.53 15.50
CA VAL A 248 5.01 1.99 15.61
C VAL A 248 3.81 2.36 16.49
N PRO A 249 2.60 1.76 16.36
CA PRO A 249 1.51 2.07 17.28
C PRO A 249 1.85 1.81 18.74
N LEU A 250 2.57 0.74 19.04
CA LEU A 250 2.99 0.40 20.41
C LEU A 250 4.02 1.39 20.96
N MET A 251 4.88 1.92 20.10
CA MET A 251 5.85 2.96 20.45
C MET A 251 5.14 4.29 20.73
N LEU A 252 4.25 4.73 19.85
CA LEU A 252 3.47 5.96 20.02
C LEU A 252 2.52 5.89 21.22
N GLN A 253 1.99 4.69 21.55
CA GLN A 253 1.23 4.47 22.80
C GLN A 253 2.11 4.71 24.04
N ARG A 254 3.36 4.21 24.06
CA ARG A 254 4.30 4.44 25.18
C ARG A 254 4.64 5.92 25.35
N GLU A 255 4.74 6.65 24.24
CA GLU A 255 4.92 8.11 24.23
C GLU A 255 3.61 8.87 24.49
N LYS A 256 2.46 8.18 24.71
CA LYS A 256 1.16 8.73 25.06
C LYS A 256 0.55 9.67 24.02
N LEU A 257 0.83 9.46 22.72
CA LEU A 257 0.31 10.29 21.65
C LEU A 257 -1.23 10.28 21.61
N ASP A 258 -1.84 9.13 21.82
CA ASP A 258 -3.28 8.96 21.88
C ASP A 258 -3.92 9.66 23.09
N GLU A 259 -3.26 9.64 24.28
CA GLU A 259 -3.71 10.39 25.46
C GLU A 259 -3.67 11.90 25.22
N LEU A 260 -2.59 12.40 24.59
CA LEU A 260 -2.46 13.81 24.19
C LEU A 260 -3.57 14.22 23.24
N THR A 261 -3.88 13.39 22.25
CA THR A 261 -4.93 13.62 21.26
C THR A 261 -6.31 13.69 21.92
N VAL A 262 -6.65 12.72 22.76
CA VAL A 262 -7.92 12.65 23.50
C VAL A 262 -8.08 13.87 24.43
N ARG A 263 -7.00 14.25 25.12
CA ARG A 263 -6.98 15.43 26.00
C ARG A 263 -7.18 16.74 25.22
N HIS A 264 -6.51 16.90 24.06
CA HIS A 264 -6.68 18.08 23.20
C HIS A 264 -8.13 18.25 22.76
N PHE A 265 -8.78 17.17 22.36
CA PHE A 265 -10.17 17.17 21.92
C PHE A 265 -11.18 17.17 23.07
N LYS A 266 -10.73 17.18 24.33
CA LYS A 266 -11.57 17.16 25.54
C LYS A 266 -12.54 15.96 25.55
N LEU A 267 -12.08 14.80 25.06
CA LEU A 267 -12.86 13.57 25.04
C LEU A 267 -12.58 12.75 26.30
N THR A 268 -13.59 11.97 26.72
CA THR A 268 -13.46 11.01 27.81
C THR A 268 -13.62 9.61 27.24
N LEU A 269 -12.48 8.90 27.08
CA LEU A 269 -12.40 7.59 26.42
C LEU A 269 -11.53 6.65 27.23
N PRO A 270 -11.77 5.33 27.15
CA PRO A 270 -10.90 4.33 27.79
C PRO A 270 -9.50 4.37 27.16
N PRO A 271 -8.49 3.84 27.84
CA PRO A 271 -7.19 3.58 27.24
C PRO A 271 -7.29 2.63 26.03
N ALA A 272 -6.38 2.78 25.06
CA ALA A 272 -6.32 1.90 23.90
C ALA A 272 -5.93 0.47 24.32
N ASP A 273 -6.80 -0.50 24.05
CA ASP A 273 -6.46 -1.93 24.24
C ASP A 273 -5.70 -2.46 23.05
N MET A 274 -4.38 -2.56 23.18
CA MET A 274 -3.46 -3.03 22.15
C MET A 274 -3.03 -4.50 22.34
N THR A 275 -3.76 -5.29 23.13
CA THR A 275 -3.38 -6.68 23.46
C THR A 275 -3.28 -7.56 22.22
N ALA A 276 -4.29 -7.54 21.34
CA ALA A 276 -4.28 -8.32 20.10
C ALA A 276 -3.20 -7.85 19.13
N TRP A 277 -2.98 -6.53 19.02
CA TRP A 277 -1.94 -5.94 18.18
C TRP A 277 -0.54 -6.35 18.67
N ARG A 278 -0.30 -6.28 19.98
CA ARG A 278 0.95 -6.73 20.58
C ARG A 278 1.23 -8.21 20.30
N SER A 279 0.23 -9.07 20.49
CA SER A 279 0.36 -10.49 20.16
C SER A 279 0.70 -10.75 18.69
N PHE A 280 0.16 -9.94 17.77
CA PHE A 280 0.53 -10.01 16.35
C PHE A 280 2.00 -9.61 16.13
N VAL A 281 2.46 -8.51 16.72
CA VAL A 281 3.86 -8.05 16.64
C VAL A 281 4.82 -9.08 17.23
N ASP A 282 4.49 -9.67 18.38
CA ASP A 282 5.32 -10.68 19.04
C ASP A 282 5.54 -11.91 18.15
N ARG A 283 4.53 -12.35 17.39
CA ARG A 283 4.67 -13.46 16.42
C ARG A 283 5.56 -13.12 15.23
N ILE A 284 5.67 -11.85 14.85
CA ILE A 284 6.64 -11.42 13.82
C ILE A 284 8.07 -11.46 14.38
N ILE A 285 8.25 -10.97 15.62
CA ILE A 285 9.57 -10.85 16.24
C ILE A 285 10.15 -12.22 16.64
N THR A 286 9.30 -13.09 17.21
CA THR A 286 9.70 -14.41 17.74
C THR A 286 8.88 -15.57 17.13
N PRO A 287 8.98 -15.79 15.81
CA PRO A 287 8.24 -16.86 15.14
C PRO A 287 8.82 -18.24 15.48
N LYS A 288 7.96 -19.27 15.50
CA LYS A 288 8.36 -20.67 15.72
C LYS A 288 9.03 -21.33 14.51
N HIS A 289 8.54 -21.00 13.33
CA HIS A 289 9.07 -21.50 12.06
C HIS A 289 9.73 -20.40 11.26
N ARG A 290 10.51 -20.77 10.25
CA ARG A 290 11.10 -19.81 9.31
C ARG A 290 11.09 -20.40 7.91
N VAL A 291 10.73 -19.59 6.92
CA VAL A 291 10.77 -19.95 5.49
C VAL A 291 11.47 -18.89 4.68
N LYS A 292 12.07 -19.30 3.55
CA LYS A 292 12.69 -18.41 2.56
C LYS A 292 11.78 -18.30 1.35
N ILE A 293 11.25 -17.11 1.08
CA ILE A 293 10.39 -16.86 -0.06
C ILE A 293 11.13 -15.98 -1.07
N GLY A 294 11.30 -16.48 -2.30
CA GLY A 294 11.83 -15.72 -3.42
C GLY A 294 10.73 -14.87 -4.06
N VAL A 295 10.95 -13.56 -4.16
CA VAL A 295 10.11 -12.65 -4.93
C VAL A 295 10.83 -12.31 -6.22
N VAL A 296 10.33 -12.84 -7.35
CA VAL A 296 10.97 -12.70 -8.67
C VAL A 296 10.34 -11.53 -9.42
N GLY A 297 11.00 -10.39 -9.38
CA GLY A 297 10.50 -9.14 -9.92
C GLY A 297 11.51 -8.40 -10.80
N LYS A 298 11.18 -7.15 -11.14
CA LYS A 298 12.04 -6.27 -11.96
C LYS A 298 12.32 -4.90 -11.36
N TYR A 299 11.77 -4.62 -10.16
CA TYR A 299 11.97 -3.37 -9.42
C TYR A 299 12.66 -3.63 -8.08
N MET A 300 13.67 -4.52 -8.09
CA MET A 300 14.27 -5.04 -6.86
C MET A 300 15.06 -4.01 -6.05
N GLU A 301 15.53 -2.92 -6.69
CA GLU A 301 16.24 -1.84 -6.02
C GLU A 301 15.33 -0.95 -5.18
N ASN A 302 14.03 -0.88 -5.50
CA ASN A 302 13.04 -0.11 -4.74
C ASN A 302 12.11 -1.03 -3.96
N GLN A 303 12.32 -1.12 -2.65
CA GLN A 303 11.50 -1.95 -1.76
C GLN A 303 10.03 -1.53 -1.74
N ASP A 304 9.72 -0.26 -1.98
CA ASP A 304 8.35 0.25 -1.99
C ASP A 304 7.56 -0.17 -3.25
N ALA A 305 8.24 -0.67 -4.30
CA ALA A 305 7.56 -1.16 -5.51
C ALA A 305 6.70 -2.43 -5.28
N TYR A 306 6.99 -3.19 -4.21
CA TYR A 306 6.27 -4.43 -3.84
C TYR A 306 5.83 -4.42 -2.38
N LYS A 307 5.63 -3.23 -1.81
CA LYS A 307 5.36 -3.04 -0.38
C LYS A 307 4.18 -3.88 0.10
N SER A 308 3.05 -3.85 -0.58
CA SER A 308 1.87 -4.62 -0.20
C SER A 308 2.10 -6.14 -0.23
N ILE A 309 2.92 -6.64 -1.15
CA ILE A 309 3.29 -8.06 -1.20
C ILE A 309 4.10 -8.45 0.03
N TYR A 310 5.09 -7.65 0.40
CA TYR A 310 5.93 -7.91 1.58
C TYR A 310 5.11 -7.88 2.87
N GLU A 311 4.19 -6.92 2.97
CA GLU A 311 3.28 -6.84 4.11
C GLU A 311 2.30 -8.04 4.14
N ALA A 312 1.75 -8.46 2.99
CA ALA A 312 0.85 -9.61 2.92
C ALA A 312 1.55 -10.93 3.31
N LEU A 313 2.83 -11.11 2.92
CA LEU A 313 3.65 -12.23 3.37
C LEU A 313 3.92 -12.17 4.89
N THR A 314 4.16 -10.97 5.42
CA THR A 314 4.32 -10.76 6.88
C THR A 314 3.06 -11.11 7.64
N HIS A 315 1.87 -10.69 7.16
CA HIS A 315 0.58 -11.03 7.78
C HIS A 315 0.33 -12.54 7.79
N ALA A 316 0.54 -13.20 6.64
CA ALA A 316 0.38 -14.64 6.50
C ALA A 316 1.38 -15.41 7.37
N GLY A 317 2.63 -14.94 7.42
CA GLY A 317 3.68 -15.47 8.28
C GLY A 317 3.29 -15.41 9.75
N ALA A 318 2.88 -14.23 10.24
CA ALA A 318 2.47 -14.03 11.62
C ALA A 318 1.26 -14.91 11.99
N ALA A 319 0.30 -15.08 11.08
CA ALA A 319 -0.86 -15.97 11.30
C ALA A 319 -0.47 -17.44 11.40
N ALA A 320 0.59 -17.86 10.71
CA ALA A 320 1.15 -19.21 10.73
C ALA A 320 2.29 -19.39 11.75
N ASP A 321 2.54 -18.38 12.62
CA ASP A 321 3.68 -18.36 13.56
C ASP A 321 5.03 -18.62 12.86
N THR A 322 5.17 -18.05 11.65
CA THR A 322 6.29 -18.29 10.74
C THR A 322 6.96 -16.97 10.33
N GLY A 323 8.25 -16.86 10.55
CA GLY A 323 9.07 -15.78 10.03
C GLY A 323 9.35 -15.98 8.54
N VAL A 324 8.99 -15.01 7.71
CA VAL A 324 9.24 -15.03 6.27
C VAL A 324 10.51 -14.25 5.96
N SER A 325 11.56 -14.95 5.55
CA SER A 325 12.79 -14.33 5.04
C SER A 325 12.61 -14.08 3.54
N LEU A 326 12.52 -12.81 3.15
CA LEU A 326 12.36 -12.40 1.76
C LEU A 326 13.71 -12.46 1.03
N VAL A 327 13.72 -13.09 -0.13
CA VAL A 327 14.83 -13.10 -1.07
C VAL A 327 14.35 -12.40 -2.35
N THR A 328 14.86 -11.22 -2.61
CA THR A 328 14.57 -10.49 -3.84
C THR A 328 15.44 -11.03 -4.98
N VAL A 329 14.80 -11.40 -6.09
CA VAL A 329 15.47 -11.97 -7.26
C VAL A 329 15.11 -11.15 -8.48
N ASP A 330 16.13 -10.65 -9.18
CA ASP A 330 15.92 -9.95 -10.45
C ASP A 330 15.62 -10.97 -11.56
N ALA A 331 14.52 -10.74 -12.26
CA ALA A 331 14.09 -11.62 -13.34
C ALA A 331 15.08 -11.60 -14.54
N GLU A 332 15.74 -10.48 -14.81
CA GLU A 332 16.75 -10.38 -15.88
C GLU A 332 17.98 -11.24 -15.57
N GLU A 333 18.40 -11.31 -14.30
CA GLU A 333 19.48 -12.21 -13.88
C GLU A 333 19.13 -13.69 -14.08
N ILE A 334 17.85 -14.06 -13.91
CA ILE A 334 17.39 -15.43 -14.22
C ILE A 334 17.48 -15.72 -15.72
N GLU A 335 17.13 -14.76 -16.59
CA GLU A 335 17.26 -14.91 -18.06
C GLU A 335 18.69 -15.20 -18.46
N GLU A 336 19.64 -14.48 -17.89
CA GLU A 336 21.07 -14.59 -18.25
C GLU A 336 21.73 -15.85 -17.66
N ASN A 337 21.41 -16.21 -16.42
CA ASN A 337 22.19 -17.18 -15.66
C ASN A 337 21.42 -18.46 -15.29
N GLY A 338 20.12 -18.53 -15.61
CA GLY A 338 19.26 -19.67 -15.31
C GLY A 338 18.64 -19.65 -13.92
N ALA A 339 17.45 -20.22 -13.81
CA ALA A 339 16.61 -20.18 -12.60
C ALA A 339 17.24 -20.90 -11.40
N ALA A 340 17.88 -22.05 -11.59
CA ALA A 340 18.44 -22.87 -10.51
C ALA A 340 19.46 -22.13 -9.65
N LYS A 341 20.23 -21.21 -10.24
CA LYS A 341 21.26 -20.43 -9.53
C LYS A 341 20.66 -19.55 -8.42
N TYR A 342 19.49 -18.98 -8.65
CA TYR A 342 18.87 -18.01 -7.75
C TYR A 342 17.73 -18.59 -6.93
N LEU A 343 17.09 -19.67 -7.40
CA LEU A 343 15.88 -20.20 -6.80
C LEU A 343 16.09 -21.50 -6.00
N SER A 344 17.27 -22.12 -6.11
CA SER A 344 17.59 -23.31 -5.32
C SER A 344 17.64 -22.97 -3.82
N GLY A 345 17.04 -23.84 -2.98
CA GLY A 345 17.01 -23.66 -1.52
C GLY A 345 15.99 -22.62 -1.04
N LEU A 346 15.08 -22.17 -1.89
CA LEU A 346 13.89 -21.43 -1.52
C LEU A 346 12.75 -22.38 -1.14
N ASP A 347 11.94 -21.97 -0.18
CA ASP A 347 10.78 -22.74 0.29
C ASP A 347 9.49 -22.35 -0.44
N GLY A 348 9.51 -21.24 -1.18
CA GLY A 348 8.42 -20.78 -2.03
C GLY A 348 8.88 -19.70 -3.00
N ILE A 349 8.20 -19.58 -4.14
CA ILE A 349 8.49 -18.62 -5.20
C ILE A 349 7.23 -17.81 -5.48
N LEU A 350 7.33 -16.48 -5.41
CA LEU A 350 6.27 -15.53 -5.72
C LEU A 350 6.68 -14.70 -6.95
N VAL A 351 5.78 -14.66 -7.95
CA VAL A 351 5.93 -13.78 -9.12
C VAL A 351 4.89 -12.68 -9.05
N PRO A 352 5.31 -11.42 -8.81
CA PRO A 352 4.40 -10.28 -8.66
C PRO A 352 3.84 -9.79 -9.98
N GLY A 353 2.86 -8.90 -9.90
CA GLY A 353 2.35 -8.08 -10.98
C GLY A 353 3.44 -7.21 -11.63
N GLY A 354 3.11 -6.60 -12.75
CA GLY A 354 3.98 -5.68 -13.48
C GLY A 354 3.54 -5.50 -14.93
N PHE A 355 4.15 -4.56 -15.62
CA PHE A 355 3.87 -4.20 -17.02
C PHE A 355 5.16 -4.18 -17.85
N GLY A 356 5.03 -4.40 -19.17
CA GLY A 356 6.12 -4.30 -20.14
C GLY A 356 7.05 -5.51 -20.16
N VAL A 357 7.84 -5.60 -21.23
CA VAL A 357 8.58 -6.81 -21.66
C VAL A 357 9.79 -7.19 -20.80
N ARG A 358 10.35 -6.25 -20.03
CA ARG A 358 11.59 -6.47 -19.26
C ARG A 358 11.39 -7.56 -18.21
N GLY A 359 12.30 -8.55 -18.17
CA GLY A 359 12.32 -9.66 -17.21
C GLY A 359 11.19 -10.69 -17.38
N VAL A 360 10.46 -10.68 -18.51
CA VAL A 360 9.32 -11.60 -18.73
C VAL A 360 9.81 -13.05 -18.86
N GLU A 361 10.85 -13.30 -19.65
CA GLU A 361 11.37 -14.66 -19.84
C GLU A 361 11.96 -15.23 -18.55
N GLY A 362 12.64 -14.41 -17.73
CA GLY A 362 13.13 -14.85 -16.42
C GLY A 362 12.00 -15.22 -15.45
N LYS A 363 10.88 -14.51 -15.49
CA LYS A 363 9.67 -14.88 -14.73
C LYS A 363 9.07 -16.20 -15.24
N ILE A 364 9.05 -16.44 -16.56
CA ILE A 364 8.60 -17.70 -17.15
C ILE A 364 9.49 -18.86 -16.68
N LEU A 365 10.82 -18.66 -16.70
CA LEU A 365 11.78 -19.64 -16.19
C LEU A 365 11.61 -19.90 -14.68
N ALA A 366 11.25 -18.89 -13.89
CA ALA A 366 10.98 -19.03 -12.46
C ALA A 366 9.69 -19.83 -12.20
N ALA A 367 8.62 -19.56 -12.95
CA ALA A 367 7.36 -20.30 -12.87
C ALA A 367 7.56 -21.77 -13.26
N ARG A 368 8.34 -22.03 -14.33
CA ARG A 368 8.72 -23.37 -14.76
C ARG A 368 9.53 -24.09 -13.69
N TYR A 369 10.53 -23.42 -13.12
CA TYR A 369 11.35 -24.01 -12.06
C TYR A 369 10.50 -24.41 -10.84
N ALA A 370 9.60 -23.53 -10.38
CA ALA A 370 8.68 -23.85 -9.30
C ALA A 370 7.79 -25.06 -9.61
N ARG A 371 7.21 -25.13 -10.82
CA ARG A 371 6.36 -26.23 -11.28
C ARG A 371 7.11 -27.55 -11.32
N VAL A 372 8.28 -27.59 -11.94
CA VAL A 372 9.06 -28.82 -12.13
C VAL A 372 9.65 -29.33 -10.83
N GLN A 373 10.16 -28.42 -9.97
CA GLN A 373 10.76 -28.78 -8.68
C GLN A 373 9.72 -28.93 -7.56
N LYS A 374 8.43 -28.77 -7.85
CA LYS A 374 7.34 -28.84 -6.87
C LYS A 374 7.50 -27.85 -5.70
N ILE A 375 8.18 -26.73 -5.93
CA ILE A 375 8.30 -25.65 -4.94
C ILE A 375 6.99 -24.84 -4.95
N PRO A 376 6.38 -24.55 -3.79
CA PRO A 376 5.21 -23.70 -3.70
C PRO A 376 5.34 -22.41 -4.53
N TYR A 377 4.32 -22.14 -5.35
CA TYR A 377 4.27 -21.00 -6.25
C TYR A 377 3.02 -20.14 -5.98
N LEU A 378 3.22 -18.82 -6.00
CA LEU A 378 2.13 -17.84 -6.00
C LEU A 378 2.37 -16.80 -7.11
N GLY A 379 1.49 -16.76 -8.10
CA GLY A 379 1.53 -15.80 -9.21
C GLY A 379 0.44 -14.73 -9.06
N LEU A 380 0.81 -13.44 -9.08
CA LEU A 380 -0.12 -12.33 -8.92
C LEU A 380 -0.21 -11.53 -10.22
N CYS A 381 -1.40 -11.31 -10.76
CA CYS A 381 -1.68 -10.55 -11.97
C CYS A 381 -0.82 -11.02 -13.15
N LEU A 382 0.27 -10.33 -13.50
CA LEU A 382 1.24 -10.82 -14.48
C LEU A 382 1.77 -12.22 -14.12
N GLY A 383 1.91 -12.54 -12.83
CA GLY A 383 2.37 -13.85 -12.38
C GLY A 383 1.45 -15.01 -12.79
N LEU A 384 0.12 -14.78 -12.87
CA LEU A 384 -0.80 -15.75 -13.47
C LEU A 384 -0.53 -15.90 -14.96
N GLN A 385 -0.41 -14.78 -15.69
CA GLN A 385 -0.18 -14.78 -17.14
C GLN A 385 1.13 -15.51 -17.48
N ILE A 386 2.17 -15.28 -16.70
CA ILE A 386 3.47 -15.98 -16.81
C ILE A 386 3.32 -17.49 -16.60
N ALA A 387 2.56 -17.93 -15.59
CA ALA A 387 2.31 -19.34 -15.33
C ALA A 387 1.55 -20.02 -16.48
N VAL A 388 0.60 -19.32 -17.09
CA VAL A 388 -0.15 -19.79 -18.27
C VAL A 388 0.78 -19.93 -19.49
N VAL A 389 1.66 -18.96 -19.74
CA VAL A 389 2.62 -19.00 -20.85
C VAL A 389 3.62 -20.14 -20.65
N ASP A 390 4.18 -20.33 -19.43
CA ASP A 390 5.05 -21.46 -19.13
C ASP A 390 4.36 -22.80 -19.41
N PHE A 391 3.14 -22.96 -18.89
CA PHE A 391 2.38 -24.19 -19.06
C PHE A 391 2.08 -24.49 -20.54
N ALA A 392 1.70 -23.47 -21.30
CA ALA A 392 1.47 -23.61 -22.74
C ALA A 392 2.73 -24.02 -23.49
N ARG A 393 3.87 -23.41 -23.19
CA ARG A 393 5.14 -23.72 -23.86
C ARG A 393 5.69 -25.09 -23.51
N ASP A 394 5.71 -25.44 -22.24
CA ASP A 394 6.42 -26.63 -21.75
C ASP A 394 5.53 -27.88 -21.69
N VAL A 395 4.26 -27.74 -21.31
CA VAL A 395 3.35 -28.89 -21.14
C VAL A 395 2.54 -29.15 -22.42
N LEU A 396 2.03 -28.10 -23.08
CA LEU A 396 1.25 -28.27 -24.31
C LEU A 396 2.10 -28.29 -25.58
N GLY A 397 3.40 -27.99 -25.50
CA GLY A 397 4.31 -27.93 -26.66
C GLY A 397 4.09 -26.74 -27.58
N LEU A 398 3.35 -25.72 -27.14
CA LEU A 398 3.11 -24.47 -27.89
C LEU A 398 4.31 -23.51 -27.70
N THR A 399 5.44 -23.85 -28.27
CA THR A 399 6.74 -23.20 -27.99
C THR A 399 6.78 -21.69 -28.22
N LYS A 400 5.85 -21.16 -29.02
CA LYS A 400 5.72 -19.73 -29.33
C LYS A 400 4.59 -19.04 -28.56
N ALA A 401 3.90 -19.74 -27.65
CA ALA A 401 2.83 -19.17 -26.84
C ALA A 401 3.31 -17.95 -26.05
N HIS A 402 2.51 -16.90 -26.05
CA HIS A 402 2.84 -15.65 -25.37
C HIS A 402 1.58 -14.83 -25.01
N SER A 403 1.81 -13.72 -24.30
CA SER A 403 0.84 -12.63 -24.17
C SER A 403 0.96 -11.68 -25.35
N THR A 404 -0.18 -11.20 -25.87
CA THR A 404 -0.22 -10.14 -26.88
C THR A 404 0.27 -8.77 -26.37
N GLU A 405 0.50 -8.63 -25.06
CA GLU A 405 1.21 -7.47 -24.50
C GLU A 405 2.67 -7.42 -24.93
N PHE A 406 3.32 -8.57 -25.00
CA PHE A 406 4.77 -8.68 -25.23
C PHE A 406 5.11 -9.10 -26.65
N ASN A 407 4.22 -9.83 -27.30
CA ASN A 407 4.36 -10.25 -28.68
C ASN A 407 2.98 -10.24 -29.38
N THR A 408 2.70 -9.16 -30.09
CA THR A 408 1.42 -8.98 -30.82
C THR A 408 1.22 -9.98 -31.94
N GLU A 409 2.31 -10.57 -32.48
CA GLU A 409 2.32 -11.50 -33.61
C GLU A 409 2.45 -12.97 -33.17
N THR A 410 2.25 -13.26 -31.88
CA THR A 410 2.32 -14.66 -31.42
C THR A 410 1.25 -15.52 -32.09
N PRO A 411 1.61 -16.72 -32.61
CA PRO A 411 0.61 -17.64 -33.18
C PRO A 411 -0.29 -18.27 -32.12
N ASP A 412 0.17 -18.27 -30.86
CA ASP A 412 -0.56 -18.84 -29.73
C ASP A 412 -0.76 -17.79 -28.64
N PRO A 413 -1.75 -16.88 -28.80
CA PRO A 413 -2.03 -15.80 -27.86
C PRO A 413 -2.80 -16.33 -26.63
N VAL A 414 -2.11 -17.07 -25.74
CA VAL A 414 -2.71 -17.68 -24.54
C VAL A 414 -3.14 -16.63 -23.50
N ILE A 415 -2.59 -15.43 -23.59
CA ILE A 415 -3.02 -14.22 -22.90
C ILE A 415 -3.31 -13.16 -23.95
N SER A 416 -4.48 -12.54 -23.89
CA SER A 416 -4.93 -11.57 -24.88
C SER A 416 -5.55 -10.34 -24.22
N MET A 417 -5.58 -9.24 -24.98
CA MET A 417 -6.19 -7.99 -24.51
C MET A 417 -7.71 -8.15 -24.40
N LEU A 418 -8.30 -7.63 -23.32
CA LEU A 418 -9.74 -7.50 -23.15
C LEU A 418 -10.35 -6.71 -24.32
N ASP A 419 -11.50 -7.16 -24.83
CA ASP A 419 -12.19 -6.50 -25.95
C ASP A 419 -12.52 -5.03 -25.65
N GLU A 420 -12.87 -4.72 -24.41
CA GLU A 420 -13.17 -3.36 -23.93
C GLU A 420 -11.92 -2.44 -23.94
N GLN A 421 -10.71 -3.01 -23.96
CA GLN A 421 -9.45 -2.27 -23.93
C GLN A 421 -8.89 -1.97 -25.32
N LYS A 422 -9.42 -2.59 -26.40
CA LYS A 422 -8.87 -2.48 -27.76
C LYS A 422 -8.90 -1.07 -28.35
N ASN A 423 -9.81 -0.19 -27.89
CA ASN A 423 -9.99 1.16 -28.41
C ASN A 423 -9.65 2.27 -27.42
N VAL A 424 -8.90 1.98 -26.36
CA VAL A 424 -8.56 2.95 -25.32
C VAL A 424 -7.42 3.85 -25.78
N VAL A 425 -7.68 5.17 -25.87
CA VAL A 425 -6.70 6.21 -26.24
C VAL A 425 -6.00 6.81 -25.01
N LYS A 426 -6.74 7.03 -23.92
CA LYS A 426 -6.20 7.53 -22.66
C LYS A 426 -5.76 6.35 -21.79
N LEU A 427 -4.51 6.33 -21.33
CA LEU A 427 -3.98 5.19 -20.57
C LEU A 427 -4.31 5.24 -19.07
N GLY A 428 -4.40 6.42 -18.46
CA GLY A 428 -4.71 6.56 -17.03
C GLY A 428 -6.17 6.21 -16.71
N GLY A 429 -6.40 5.44 -15.64
CA GLY A 429 -7.74 5.13 -15.12
C GLY A 429 -8.65 4.31 -16.04
N THR A 430 -8.10 3.58 -17.02
CA THR A 430 -8.90 2.89 -18.06
C THR A 430 -8.71 1.38 -18.09
N MET A 431 -7.88 0.81 -17.23
CA MET A 431 -7.75 -0.64 -17.04
C MET A 431 -9.00 -1.22 -16.37
N ARG A 432 -9.10 -2.55 -16.29
CA ARG A 432 -10.00 -3.18 -15.33
C ARG A 432 -9.47 -2.88 -13.94
N LEU A 433 -10.19 -2.03 -13.20
CA LEU A 433 -9.76 -1.44 -11.94
C LEU A 433 -10.77 -1.70 -10.82
N GLY A 434 -10.24 -1.94 -9.61
CA GLY A 434 -11.03 -2.05 -8.40
C GLY A 434 -11.66 -3.41 -8.17
N ALA A 435 -12.65 -3.43 -7.28
CA ALA A 435 -13.25 -4.65 -6.77
C ALA A 435 -14.17 -5.33 -7.78
N SER A 436 -13.96 -6.62 -7.99
CA SER A 436 -14.81 -7.50 -8.80
C SER A 436 -15.09 -8.80 -8.08
N VAL A 437 -16.29 -9.33 -8.23
CA VAL A 437 -16.67 -10.64 -7.66
C VAL A 437 -16.03 -11.76 -8.46
N CYS A 438 -15.47 -12.74 -7.76
CA CYS A 438 -14.95 -13.99 -8.30
C CYS A 438 -15.71 -15.17 -7.69
N HIS A 439 -16.23 -16.08 -8.51
CA HIS A 439 -16.79 -17.36 -8.09
C HIS A 439 -15.69 -18.41 -8.04
N LEU A 440 -15.52 -19.03 -6.88
CA LEU A 440 -14.51 -20.04 -6.62
C LEU A 440 -15.04 -21.44 -7.00
N ILE A 441 -14.23 -22.21 -7.70
CA ILE A 441 -14.62 -23.54 -8.16
C ILE A 441 -14.49 -24.55 -7.02
N PRO A 442 -15.58 -25.27 -6.66
CA PRO A 442 -15.55 -26.23 -5.56
C PRO A 442 -14.51 -27.34 -5.72
N GLY A 443 -13.89 -27.75 -4.60
CA GLY A 443 -12.89 -28.82 -4.56
C GLY A 443 -11.53 -28.43 -5.11
N THR A 444 -11.24 -27.14 -5.26
CA THR A 444 -9.90 -26.61 -5.52
C THR A 444 -9.19 -26.26 -4.21
N LYS A 445 -7.85 -26.37 -4.18
CA LYS A 445 -7.03 -25.95 -3.02
C LYS A 445 -7.22 -24.48 -2.69
N ILE A 446 -7.43 -23.68 -3.74
CA ILE A 446 -7.72 -22.25 -3.60
C ILE A 446 -9.05 -22.04 -2.89
N GLN A 447 -10.12 -22.72 -3.33
CA GLN A 447 -11.43 -22.60 -2.68
C GLN A 447 -11.40 -23.07 -1.22
N GLU A 448 -10.66 -24.15 -0.92
CA GLU A 448 -10.43 -24.60 0.46
C GLU A 448 -9.72 -23.53 1.32
N ALA A 449 -8.72 -22.84 0.75
CA ALA A 449 -8.00 -21.75 1.44
C ALA A 449 -8.92 -20.56 1.75
N TYR A 450 -9.82 -20.20 0.84
CA TYR A 450 -10.81 -19.14 1.07
C TYR A 450 -11.93 -19.55 2.02
N GLY A 451 -12.30 -20.84 2.05
CA GLY A 451 -13.41 -21.35 2.84
C GLY A 451 -14.78 -20.78 2.43
N SER A 452 -14.92 -20.34 1.18
CA SER A 452 -16.14 -19.73 0.63
C SER A 452 -16.33 -20.09 -0.84
N GLU A 453 -17.52 -19.86 -1.39
CA GLU A 453 -17.83 -20.09 -2.80
C GLU A 453 -17.56 -18.85 -3.68
N ARG A 454 -17.35 -17.70 -3.07
CA ARG A 454 -17.10 -16.43 -3.77
C ARG A 454 -16.23 -15.51 -2.94
N THR A 455 -15.50 -14.65 -3.64
CA THR A 455 -14.73 -13.56 -3.05
C THR A 455 -14.92 -12.28 -3.86
N THR A 456 -14.43 -11.17 -3.35
CA THR A 456 -14.37 -9.90 -4.06
C THR A 456 -12.95 -9.41 -4.02
N GLU A 457 -12.33 -9.22 -5.19
CA GLU A 457 -10.90 -8.96 -5.32
C GLU A 457 -10.62 -7.72 -6.15
N ARG A 458 -9.47 -7.06 -5.93
CA ARG A 458 -9.09 -5.81 -6.62
C ARG A 458 -8.24 -6.10 -7.84
N HIS A 459 -8.60 -5.48 -8.97
CA HIS A 459 -7.95 -5.65 -10.27
C HIS A 459 -7.20 -4.40 -10.71
N ARG A 460 -6.14 -4.62 -11.51
CA ARG A 460 -5.37 -3.57 -12.20
C ARG A 460 -4.66 -4.16 -13.42
N HIS A 461 -5.38 -4.42 -14.50
CA HIS A 461 -4.81 -5.05 -15.71
C HIS A 461 -5.65 -4.80 -16.96
N ARG A 462 -5.06 -5.07 -18.16
CA ARG A 462 -5.69 -4.98 -19.49
C ARG A 462 -5.76 -6.31 -20.20
N TYR A 463 -4.92 -7.27 -19.82
CA TYR A 463 -4.76 -8.56 -20.48
C TYR A 463 -5.30 -9.67 -19.58
N GLU A 464 -5.87 -10.68 -20.24
CA GLU A 464 -6.61 -11.77 -19.60
C GLU A 464 -6.23 -13.11 -20.21
N PHE A 465 -6.51 -14.19 -19.48
CA PHE A 465 -6.45 -15.57 -19.97
C PHE A 465 -7.36 -15.75 -21.20
N ASN A 466 -6.82 -16.29 -22.30
CA ASN A 466 -7.59 -16.58 -23.49
C ASN A 466 -8.33 -17.93 -23.38
N ASN A 467 -9.65 -17.89 -23.27
CA ASN A 467 -10.49 -19.07 -23.07
C ASN A 467 -10.42 -20.11 -24.22
N GLU A 468 -9.95 -19.77 -25.42
CA GLU A 468 -9.74 -20.72 -26.51
C GLU A 468 -8.75 -21.84 -26.13
N TYR A 469 -7.86 -21.58 -25.17
CA TYR A 469 -6.88 -22.54 -24.67
C TYR A 469 -7.32 -23.28 -23.41
N ARG A 470 -8.45 -22.89 -22.80
CA ARG A 470 -8.87 -23.38 -21.48
C ARG A 470 -9.03 -24.90 -21.44
N GLU A 471 -9.86 -25.47 -22.31
CA GLU A 471 -10.12 -26.91 -22.35
C GLU A 471 -8.83 -27.73 -22.52
N LYS A 472 -7.94 -27.26 -23.40
CA LYS A 472 -6.66 -27.90 -23.67
C LYS A 472 -5.76 -27.88 -22.45
N MET A 473 -5.72 -26.77 -21.70
CA MET A 473 -4.93 -26.65 -20.47
C MET A 473 -5.51 -27.50 -19.34
N GLU A 474 -6.83 -27.49 -19.17
CA GLU A 474 -7.51 -28.31 -18.14
C GLU A 474 -7.30 -29.81 -18.38
N ALA A 475 -7.30 -30.28 -19.62
CA ALA A 475 -7.03 -31.66 -20.00
C ALA A 475 -5.60 -32.11 -19.64
N HIS A 476 -4.66 -31.19 -19.41
CA HIS A 476 -3.27 -31.46 -19.07
C HIS A 476 -2.89 -31.11 -17.61
N GLY A 477 -3.88 -30.81 -16.75
CA GLY A 477 -3.66 -30.67 -15.31
C GLY A 477 -3.56 -29.23 -14.78
N LEU A 478 -3.65 -28.22 -15.64
CA LEU A 478 -3.93 -26.87 -15.17
C LEU A 478 -5.43 -26.76 -14.92
N ARG A 479 -5.83 -26.34 -13.73
CA ARG A 479 -7.23 -26.24 -13.34
C ARG A 479 -7.63 -24.77 -13.16
N VAL A 480 -8.73 -24.37 -13.76
CA VAL A 480 -9.36 -23.09 -13.44
C VAL A 480 -10.01 -23.21 -12.06
N ALA A 481 -9.61 -22.35 -11.14
CA ALA A 481 -10.05 -22.37 -9.75
C ALA A 481 -11.00 -21.22 -9.39
N GLY A 482 -11.14 -20.23 -10.27
CA GLY A 482 -12.07 -19.12 -10.10
C GLY A 482 -12.37 -18.40 -11.41
N VAL A 483 -13.58 -17.88 -11.52
CA VAL A 483 -14.08 -17.17 -12.70
C VAL A 483 -14.97 -15.99 -12.30
N THR A 484 -15.17 -15.05 -13.23
CA THR A 484 -16.19 -14.00 -13.07
C THR A 484 -17.59 -14.59 -12.94
N PRO A 485 -18.59 -13.86 -12.38
CA PRO A 485 -19.95 -14.36 -12.19
C PRO A 485 -20.64 -14.83 -13.49
N ASP A 486 -20.28 -14.27 -14.64
CA ASP A 486 -20.76 -14.69 -15.96
C ASP A 486 -19.94 -15.83 -16.58
N GLY A 487 -18.89 -16.30 -15.88
CA GLY A 487 -18.02 -17.40 -16.31
C GLY A 487 -17.06 -17.05 -17.45
N LYS A 488 -17.02 -15.80 -17.92
CA LYS A 488 -16.27 -15.41 -19.10
C LYS A 488 -14.77 -15.20 -18.87
N LEU A 489 -14.37 -14.73 -17.70
CA LEU A 489 -12.97 -14.45 -17.40
C LEU A 489 -12.43 -15.42 -16.35
N VAL A 490 -11.22 -15.90 -16.57
CA VAL A 490 -10.49 -16.75 -15.62
C VAL A 490 -9.77 -15.85 -14.62
N GLU A 491 -10.13 -15.98 -13.35
CA GLU A 491 -9.59 -15.20 -12.24
C GLU A 491 -8.48 -15.90 -11.46
N LEU A 492 -8.57 -17.23 -11.41
CA LEU A 492 -7.68 -18.08 -10.60
C LEU A 492 -7.37 -19.38 -11.33
N ILE A 493 -6.12 -19.80 -11.23
CA ILE A 493 -5.67 -21.13 -11.70
C ILE A 493 -4.87 -21.85 -10.62
N GLU A 494 -4.90 -23.19 -10.67
CA GLU A 494 -4.03 -24.07 -9.87
C GLU A 494 -3.56 -25.27 -10.68
N LEU A 495 -2.48 -25.92 -10.24
CA LEU A 495 -2.08 -27.22 -10.78
C LEU A 495 -2.57 -28.35 -9.86
N ILE A 496 -3.21 -29.36 -10.46
CA ILE A 496 -3.78 -30.50 -9.74
C ILE A 496 -2.69 -31.27 -8.98
N ASP A 497 -1.63 -31.65 -9.68
CA ASP A 497 -0.53 -32.48 -9.17
C ASP A 497 0.62 -31.65 -8.57
N HIS A 498 0.32 -30.55 -7.90
CA HIS A 498 1.31 -29.71 -7.23
C HIS A 498 0.91 -29.42 -5.79
N PRO A 499 1.85 -29.40 -4.81
CA PRO A 499 1.51 -29.11 -3.41
C PRO A 499 0.76 -27.78 -3.26
N TRP A 500 1.28 -26.73 -3.90
CA TRP A 500 0.65 -25.42 -4.00
C TRP A 500 1.22 -24.70 -5.22
N TYR A 501 0.47 -24.64 -6.30
CA TYR A 501 0.77 -23.82 -7.47
C TYR A 501 -0.50 -23.06 -7.78
N ALA A 502 -0.59 -21.85 -7.24
CA ALA A 502 -1.76 -21.02 -7.33
C ALA A 502 -1.40 -19.67 -8.00
N ALA A 503 -2.28 -19.19 -8.86
CA ALA A 503 -2.10 -17.86 -9.42
C ALA A 503 -3.45 -17.16 -9.63
N CYS A 504 -3.46 -15.83 -9.50
CA CYS A 504 -4.64 -14.98 -9.63
C CYS A 504 -4.39 -13.81 -10.56
N GLN A 505 -5.45 -13.35 -11.26
CA GLN A 505 -5.41 -12.19 -12.15
C GLN A 505 -5.52 -10.86 -11.39
N PHE A 506 -6.05 -10.90 -10.19
CA PHE A 506 -6.22 -9.77 -9.29
C PHE A 506 -5.03 -9.57 -8.34
N HIS A 507 -5.14 -8.58 -7.45
CA HIS A 507 -4.10 -8.16 -6.49
C HIS A 507 -4.53 -8.44 -5.05
N PRO A 508 -4.37 -9.68 -4.54
CA PRO A 508 -4.77 -10.05 -3.18
C PRO A 508 -3.97 -9.33 -2.09
N GLU A 509 -2.77 -8.85 -2.43
CA GLU A 509 -1.89 -8.10 -1.52
C GLU A 509 -2.55 -6.83 -0.99
N PHE A 510 -3.44 -6.19 -1.76
CA PHE A 510 -4.13 -4.97 -1.34
C PHE A 510 -5.21 -5.20 -0.29
N GLN A 511 -5.63 -6.44 -0.05
CA GLN A 511 -6.67 -6.76 0.93
C GLN A 511 -6.15 -7.46 2.18
N SER A 512 -4.85 -7.78 2.23
CA SER A 512 -4.25 -8.43 3.39
C SER A 512 -4.06 -7.44 4.55
N LYS A 513 -4.46 -7.83 5.75
CA LYS A 513 -4.35 -7.04 6.98
C LYS A 513 -3.74 -7.86 8.12
N PRO A 514 -3.15 -7.22 9.16
CA PRO A 514 -2.60 -7.90 10.33
C PRO A 514 -3.55 -8.90 11.00
N ASN A 515 -4.82 -8.52 11.14
CA ASN A 515 -5.86 -9.32 11.77
C ASN A 515 -6.67 -10.18 10.79
N LYS A 516 -6.45 -10.01 9.48
CA LYS A 516 -7.13 -10.73 8.40
C LYS A 516 -6.17 -10.95 7.23
N PRO A 517 -5.17 -11.85 7.37
CA PRO A 517 -4.26 -12.17 6.28
C PRO A 517 -5.04 -12.78 5.12
N HIS A 518 -4.64 -12.43 3.89
CA HIS A 518 -5.34 -12.88 2.70
C HIS A 518 -5.18 -14.41 2.51
N PRO A 519 -6.25 -15.15 2.15
CA PRO A 519 -6.24 -16.61 2.05
C PRO A 519 -5.16 -17.20 1.13
N LEU A 520 -4.92 -16.59 -0.04
CA LEU A 520 -3.88 -17.04 -0.98
C LEU A 520 -2.48 -16.95 -0.38
N PHE A 521 -2.15 -15.87 0.33
CA PHE A 521 -0.88 -15.75 1.02
C PHE A 521 -0.78 -16.72 2.20
N SER A 522 -1.86 -16.92 2.94
CA SER A 522 -1.91 -17.88 4.04
C SER A 522 -1.70 -19.33 3.56
N GLY A 523 -2.35 -19.73 2.45
CA GLY A 523 -2.16 -21.03 1.82
C GLY A 523 -0.74 -21.23 1.30
N PHE A 524 -0.18 -20.21 0.66
CA PHE A 524 1.18 -20.20 0.14
C PHE A 524 2.24 -20.36 1.24
N VAL A 525 2.15 -19.58 2.32
CA VAL A 525 3.10 -19.69 3.46
C VAL A 525 2.98 -21.05 4.16
N LYS A 526 1.77 -21.56 4.37
CA LYS A 526 1.57 -22.91 4.92
C LYS A 526 2.20 -23.99 4.04
N ALA A 527 2.05 -23.88 2.73
CA ALA A 527 2.67 -24.81 1.79
C ALA A 527 4.20 -24.71 1.80
N ALA A 528 4.76 -23.50 1.95
CA ALA A 528 6.20 -23.28 2.07
C ALA A 528 6.77 -23.91 3.35
N VAL A 529 6.07 -23.82 4.47
CA VAL A 529 6.44 -24.51 5.72
C VAL A 529 6.45 -26.03 5.50
N ALA A 530 5.38 -26.58 4.94
CA ALA A 530 5.28 -28.01 4.66
C ALA A 530 6.31 -28.52 3.64
N PHE A 531 6.73 -27.68 2.70
CA PHE A 531 7.80 -28.00 1.75
C PHE A 531 9.17 -28.05 2.45
N ARG A 532 9.46 -27.10 3.34
CA ARG A 532 10.72 -27.04 4.08
C ARG A 532 10.90 -28.21 5.07
N GLU A 533 9.82 -28.73 5.63
CA GLU A 533 9.83 -29.83 6.61
C GLU A 533 9.99 -31.22 5.97
N LYS A 534 9.94 -31.32 4.63
CA LYS A 534 10.23 -32.56 3.87
C LYS A 534 11.74 -32.74 3.63
#